data_d1e26bd3ccd38e2578f7b1f2ee3aebf0
#
_entry.id   d1e26bd3ccd38e2578f7b1f2ee3aebf0
#
_cell.length_a   1.000
_cell.length_b   1.000
_cell.length_c   1.000
_cell.angle_alpha   90.00
_cell.angle_beta   90.00
_cell.angle_gamma   90.00
#
_symmetry.space_group_name_H-M   'P 1'
#
loop_
_entity.id
_entity.type
_entity.pdbx_description
1 polymer ?
#
loop_
_entity_poly.entity_id
_entity_poly.type
_entity_poly.pdbx_seq_one_letter_code
_entity_poly.pdbx_strand_id
1 'polypeptide(L)'
;MFEVLSMRSTLRLTLFVFVSLSFLPLLSQDSGKPKIDWKKGPVTADLGGVAEIKVPKGYLFTDKKGAQTLLELTHNLPDGDEVGALVPSSEDQNWFAIFEFEQIGLVKDEEKDKLDAGKILESIQKGTEEANDERKKRGWPAFHIAGWERSPFYDDQTHNLTWAIRGRSETGGHTVNHSVRMLGRRGIMRVDLVMGPEEYAGSLSDFNNLLTGFTYKQGSRYADFVSGDKVAEYGLTALILGGAGAAAIKTGLLAKAWKIILVAILALKKLVIVVFAALAAAIRKIWRWITGRKQEHDEAVPSVETEAETPSLQAKMAEEHDPNTIK
;
A
#
# COMPACT_ATOMS: atom_id res chain seq x y z
N MET A 1 19.95 -14.08 23.58
CA MET A 1 18.50 -14.16 23.43
C MET A 1 18.10 -12.86 22.72
N PHE A 2 18.25 -12.88 21.37
CA PHE A 2 17.98 -11.71 20.54
C PHE A 2 16.63 -11.92 19.87
N GLU A 3 15.65 -11.13 20.27
CA GLU A 3 14.37 -11.05 19.58
C GLU A 3 14.58 -10.39 18.20
N VAL A 4 14.34 -11.17 17.17
CA VAL A 4 14.24 -10.70 15.79
C VAL A 4 12.90 -9.98 15.68
N LEU A 5 12.92 -8.64 15.76
CA LEU A 5 11.78 -7.80 15.37
C LEU A 5 11.52 -8.03 13.89
N SER A 6 10.47 -8.79 13.62
CA SER A 6 9.87 -8.93 12.29
C SER A 6 9.34 -7.58 11.84
N MET A 7 10.13 -6.89 11.03
CA MET A 7 9.70 -5.69 10.30
C MET A 7 8.79 -6.12 9.15
N ARG A 8 7.53 -6.38 9.45
CA ARG A 8 6.48 -6.49 8.44
C ARG A 8 6.13 -5.08 7.98
N SER A 9 6.90 -4.58 7.02
CA SER A 9 6.51 -3.46 6.17
C SER A 9 5.33 -3.95 5.32
N THR A 10 4.13 -3.85 5.85
CA THR A 10 2.91 -3.96 5.06
C THR A 10 2.88 -2.75 4.14
N LEU A 11 3.11 -2.97 2.87
CA LEU A 11 2.88 -2.01 1.80
C LEU A 11 1.38 -1.65 1.86
N ARG A 12 1.06 -0.58 2.60
CA ARG A 12 -0.31 -0.05 2.68
C ARG A 12 -0.58 0.66 1.37
N LEU A 13 -1.16 -0.07 0.43
CA LEU A 13 -1.77 0.50 -0.75
C LEU A 13 -3.03 1.19 -0.27
N THR A 14 -2.99 2.51 -0.07
CA THR A 14 -4.19 3.30 0.18
C THR A 14 -5.03 3.22 -1.08
N LEU A 15 -5.97 2.27 -1.08
CA LEU A 15 -6.92 2.12 -2.15
C LEU A 15 -7.88 3.30 -2.02
N PHE A 16 -7.90 4.18 -3.03
CA PHE A 16 -8.93 5.21 -3.10
C PHE A 16 -10.30 4.55 -3.03
N VAL A 17 -11.18 5.08 -2.19
CA VAL A 17 -12.57 4.63 -2.06
C VAL A 17 -13.30 4.96 -3.35
N PHE A 18 -13.42 3.98 -4.24
CA PHE A 18 -14.11 4.13 -5.51
C PHE A 18 -15.33 3.22 -5.54
N VAL A 19 -16.48 3.81 -5.42
CA VAL A 19 -17.76 3.11 -5.38
C VAL A 19 -18.41 3.13 -6.74
N SER A 20 -18.77 1.96 -7.25
CA SER A 20 -19.83 1.87 -8.23
C SER A 20 -21.16 1.96 -7.45
N LEU A 21 -21.87 3.08 -7.56
CA LEU A 21 -23.19 3.26 -6.98
C LEU A 21 -24.18 2.31 -7.68
N SER A 22 -24.22 1.07 -7.23
CA SER A 22 -25.38 0.22 -7.49
C SER A 22 -26.39 0.53 -6.40
N PHE A 23 -27.52 1.10 -6.77
CA PHE A 23 -28.65 1.40 -5.90
C PHE A 23 -28.96 0.20 -5.01
N LEU A 24 -28.59 0.26 -3.76
CA LEU A 24 -29.10 -0.61 -2.71
C LEU A 24 -29.93 0.28 -1.78
N PRO A 25 -31.20 -0.02 -1.58
CA PRO A 25 -31.95 0.61 -0.51
C PRO A 25 -31.32 0.20 0.82
N LEU A 26 -30.51 1.10 1.40
CA LEU A 26 -29.76 0.88 2.65
C LEU A 26 -30.66 0.61 3.85
N LEU A 27 -31.96 0.75 3.72
CA LEU A 27 -32.95 0.64 4.79
C LEU A 27 -33.80 -0.63 4.72
N SER A 28 -33.71 -1.44 3.67
CA SER A 28 -34.43 -2.72 3.58
C SER A 28 -33.61 -3.83 4.21
N GLN A 29 -33.94 -4.22 5.43
CA GLN A 29 -33.28 -5.34 6.13
C GLN A 29 -33.70 -6.67 5.50
N ASP A 30 -32.91 -7.18 4.60
CA ASP A 30 -32.97 -8.57 4.19
C ASP A 30 -32.14 -9.42 5.17
N SER A 31 -32.71 -10.54 5.64
CA SER A 31 -32.23 -11.35 6.79
C SER A 31 -30.91 -12.07 6.60
N GLY A 32 -30.02 -11.58 5.71
CA GLY A 32 -28.68 -12.12 5.45
C GLY A 32 -27.56 -11.08 5.29
N LYS A 33 -27.89 -9.80 5.26
CA LYS A 33 -26.86 -8.74 5.11
C LYS A 33 -26.30 -8.28 6.46
N PRO A 34 -25.00 -7.94 6.53
CA PRO A 34 -24.44 -7.41 7.77
C PRO A 34 -25.15 -6.12 8.18
N LYS A 35 -25.56 -6.07 9.46
CA LYS A 35 -26.28 -4.93 10.02
C LYS A 35 -25.32 -3.84 10.45
N ILE A 36 -25.56 -2.60 10.00
CA ILE A 36 -24.86 -1.41 10.48
C ILE A 36 -25.67 -0.77 11.60
N ASP A 37 -25.00 -0.46 12.71
CA ASP A 37 -25.61 0.24 13.84
C ASP A 37 -25.54 1.76 13.61
N TRP A 38 -26.67 2.35 13.21
CA TRP A 38 -26.81 3.76 12.90
C TRP A 38 -27.31 4.57 14.08
N LYS A 39 -26.57 5.63 14.44
CA LYS A 39 -26.99 6.64 15.41
C LYS A 39 -27.60 7.83 14.69
N LYS A 40 -28.86 8.18 15.00
CA LYS A 40 -29.53 9.33 14.40
C LYS A 40 -29.06 10.63 15.05
N GLY A 41 -28.79 11.67 14.24
CA GLY A 41 -28.59 13.01 14.74
C GLY A 41 -29.91 13.64 15.29
N PRO A 42 -29.81 14.63 16.20
CA PRO A 42 -28.59 15.31 16.61
C PRO A 42 -27.79 14.51 17.65
N VAL A 43 -26.49 14.32 17.41
CA VAL A 43 -25.58 13.64 18.32
C VAL A 43 -24.14 14.15 18.10
N THR A 44 -23.32 14.17 19.14
CA THR A 44 -21.88 14.34 18.99
C THR A 44 -21.24 12.96 18.95
N ALA A 45 -20.56 12.66 17.84
CA ALA A 45 -19.91 11.38 17.62
C ALA A 45 -18.40 11.50 17.83
N ASP A 46 -17.84 10.53 18.53
CA ASP A 46 -16.40 10.42 18.72
C ASP A 46 -15.73 9.85 17.46
N LEU A 47 -14.62 10.44 17.07
CA LEU A 47 -13.79 10.03 15.93
C LEU A 47 -12.42 9.56 16.41
N GLY A 48 -12.37 8.30 16.86
CA GLY A 48 -11.14 7.64 17.27
C GLY A 48 -10.45 8.23 18.50
N GLY A 49 -11.19 8.90 19.39
CA GLY A 49 -10.64 9.53 20.60
C GLY A 49 -9.84 10.81 20.36
N VAL A 50 -9.58 11.19 19.08
CA VAL A 50 -8.75 12.35 18.69
C VAL A 50 -9.57 13.56 18.23
N ALA A 51 -10.78 13.32 17.76
CA ALA A 51 -11.68 14.34 17.26
C ALA A 51 -13.13 13.97 17.58
N GLU A 52 -14.05 14.88 17.30
CA GLU A 52 -15.49 14.66 17.38
C GLU A 52 -16.18 15.41 16.24
N ILE A 53 -17.38 14.94 15.89
CA ILE A 53 -18.26 15.62 14.93
C ILE A 53 -19.66 15.77 15.47
N LYS A 54 -20.23 16.95 15.33
CA LYS A 54 -21.64 17.22 15.62
C LYS A 54 -22.48 16.79 14.42
N VAL A 55 -23.20 15.70 14.57
CA VAL A 55 -24.10 15.16 13.55
C VAL A 55 -25.47 15.81 13.72
N PRO A 56 -25.95 16.64 12.77
CA PRO A 56 -27.26 17.31 12.91
C PRO A 56 -28.43 16.37 12.63
N LYS A 57 -29.63 16.82 12.91
CA LYS A 57 -30.86 16.13 12.49
C LYS A 57 -30.84 15.93 10.95
N GLY A 58 -31.30 14.80 10.50
CA GLY A 58 -31.34 14.45 9.08
C GLY A 58 -30.11 13.64 8.62
N TYR A 59 -29.20 13.30 9.53
CA TYR A 59 -28.03 12.46 9.26
C TYR A 59 -27.95 11.29 10.22
N LEU A 60 -27.28 10.23 9.76
CA LEU A 60 -26.98 9.02 10.50
C LEU A 60 -25.46 8.86 10.58
N PHE A 61 -25.00 8.48 11.75
CA PHE A 61 -23.58 8.18 12.00
C PHE A 61 -23.42 6.74 12.44
N THR A 62 -22.33 6.11 12.04
CA THR A 62 -21.90 4.82 12.57
C THR A 62 -20.41 4.86 12.95
N ASP A 63 -20.01 3.99 13.87
CA ASP A 63 -18.65 3.87 14.35
C ASP A 63 -17.72 3.13 13.35
N LYS A 64 -16.50 2.86 13.78
CA LYS A 64 -15.50 2.11 13.01
C LYS A 64 -16.06 0.83 12.39
N LYS A 65 -16.75 0.00 13.18
CA LYS A 65 -17.27 -1.29 12.71
C LYS A 65 -18.30 -1.11 11.61
N GLY A 66 -19.22 -0.15 11.80
CA GLY A 66 -20.22 0.16 10.79
C GLY A 66 -19.62 0.77 9.53
N ALA A 67 -18.58 1.64 9.66
CA ALA A 67 -17.85 2.20 8.52
C ALA A 67 -17.17 1.10 7.70
N GLN A 68 -16.50 0.15 8.33
CA GLN A 68 -15.91 -1.00 7.66
C GLN A 68 -16.96 -1.86 6.93
N THR A 69 -18.09 -2.12 7.60
CA THR A 69 -19.21 -2.84 6.96
C THR A 69 -19.76 -2.08 5.74
N LEU A 70 -19.88 -0.75 5.83
CA LEU A 70 -20.32 0.08 4.70
C LEU A 70 -19.35 0.00 3.53
N LEU A 71 -18.04 0.06 3.79
CA LEU A 71 -17.02 -0.10 2.78
C LEU A 71 -17.10 -1.45 2.07
N GLU A 72 -17.23 -2.54 2.81
CA GLU A 72 -17.37 -3.89 2.23
C GLU A 72 -18.64 -4.01 1.37
N LEU A 73 -19.78 -3.48 1.85
CA LEU A 73 -21.05 -3.49 1.11
C LEU A 73 -20.99 -2.66 -0.19
N THR A 74 -20.11 -1.67 -0.24
CA THR A 74 -19.87 -0.82 -1.41
C THR A 74 -18.64 -1.23 -2.23
N HIS A 75 -18.14 -2.46 -2.03
CA HIS A 75 -16.99 -3.05 -2.72
C HIS A 75 -15.70 -2.24 -2.55
N ASN A 76 -15.49 -1.73 -1.34
CA ASN A 76 -14.26 -1.09 -0.93
C ASN A 76 -13.59 -1.90 0.18
N LEU A 77 -12.27 -1.76 0.27
CA LEU A 77 -11.46 -2.45 1.25
C LEU A 77 -11.25 -1.56 2.48
N PRO A 78 -11.68 -2.00 3.67
CA PRO A 78 -11.25 -1.35 4.90
C PRO A 78 -9.72 -1.44 5.05
N ASP A 79 -9.09 -0.35 5.49
CA ASP A 79 -7.65 -0.31 5.76
C ASP A 79 -7.31 -0.37 7.27
N GLY A 80 -8.32 -0.26 8.10
CA GLY A 80 -8.21 -0.36 9.55
C GLY A 80 -8.06 0.98 10.26
N ASP A 81 -7.97 2.08 9.53
CA ASP A 81 -7.84 3.45 10.07
C ASP A 81 -9.22 4.15 10.17
N GLU A 82 -10.32 3.48 9.75
CA GLU A 82 -11.68 4.00 9.86
C GLU A 82 -12.03 4.30 11.31
N VAL A 83 -12.67 5.42 11.52
CA VAL A 83 -13.18 5.86 12.85
C VAL A 83 -14.68 6.14 12.84
N GLY A 84 -15.31 6.18 11.66
CA GLY A 84 -16.75 6.34 11.51
C GLY A 84 -17.19 6.60 10.10
N ALA A 85 -18.51 6.55 9.89
CA ALA A 85 -19.14 6.94 8.63
C ALA A 85 -20.40 7.72 8.89
N LEU A 86 -20.79 8.54 7.91
CA LEU A 86 -21.93 9.40 7.95
C LEU A 86 -22.72 9.32 6.63
N VAL A 87 -24.05 9.26 6.74
CA VAL A 87 -24.96 9.27 5.59
C VAL A 87 -26.14 10.19 5.85
N PRO A 88 -26.78 10.75 4.82
CA PRO A 88 -28.11 11.37 4.96
C PRO A 88 -29.16 10.34 5.42
N SER A 89 -30.17 10.78 6.14
CA SER A 89 -31.30 9.93 6.48
C SER A 89 -32.43 10.00 5.43
N SER A 90 -32.32 10.91 4.46
CA SER A 90 -33.26 11.04 3.34
C SER A 90 -32.87 10.08 2.23
N GLU A 91 -33.86 9.40 1.66
CA GLU A 91 -33.65 8.52 0.48
C GLU A 91 -33.41 9.32 -0.81
N ASP A 92 -33.71 10.63 -0.81
CA ASP A 92 -33.45 11.51 -1.95
C ASP A 92 -31.99 11.92 -2.08
N GLN A 93 -31.17 11.65 -1.06
CA GLN A 93 -29.71 11.95 -1.04
C GLN A 93 -28.92 10.65 -0.99
N ASN A 94 -28.15 10.41 -2.02
CA ASN A 94 -27.40 9.15 -2.16
C ASN A 94 -25.89 9.38 -2.11
N TRP A 95 -25.40 9.73 -0.91
CA TRP A 95 -23.97 9.89 -0.65
C TRP A 95 -23.60 9.36 0.73
N PHE A 96 -22.35 9.07 0.92
CA PHE A 96 -21.80 8.77 2.24
C PHE A 96 -20.43 9.42 2.42
N ALA A 97 -20.05 9.66 3.66
CA ALA A 97 -18.72 10.11 4.03
C ALA A 97 -18.07 9.11 4.99
N ILE A 98 -16.82 8.75 4.71
CA ILE A 98 -15.98 7.91 5.58
C ILE A 98 -14.98 8.80 6.29
N PHE A 99 -14.81 8.59 7.60
CA PHE A 99 -13.80 9.23 8.43
C PHE A 99 -12.75 8.21 8.81
N GLU A 100 -11.49 8.54 8.57
CA GLU A 100 -10.33 7.68 8.86
C GLU A 100 -9.24 8.53 9.54
N PHE A 101 -8.63 8.01 10.60
CA PHE A 101 -7.55 8.73 11.28
C PHE A 101 -6.21 8.02 11.06
N GLU A 102 -5.33 8.68 10.33
CA GLU A 102 -3.99 8.19 10.05
C GLU A 102 -2.97 8.84 10.99
N GLN A 103 -2.40 8.05 11.90
CA GLN A 103 -1.48 8.53 12.95
C GLN A 103 -0.03 8.60 12.45
N ILE A 104 0.25 9.52 11.54
CA ILE A 104 1.57 9.68 10.89
C ILE A 104 2.47 10.74 11.52
N GLY A 105 1.95 11.54 12.44
CA GLY A 105 2.60 12.74 12.96
C GLY A 105 2.13 14.00 12.26
N LEU A 106 2.70 15.15 12.64
CA LEU A 106 2.39 16.43 12.00
C LEU A 106 2.84 16.41 10.54
N VAL A 107 1.94 16.70 9.62
CA VAL A 107 2.27 16.93 8.21
C VAL A 107 2.56 18.41 8.02
N LYS A 108 3.74 18.73 7.50
CA LYS A 108 4.10 20.10 7.17
C LYS A 108 3.46 20.54 5.85
N ASP A 109 3.05 21.77 5.77
CA ASP A 109 2.38 22.38 4.62
C ASP A 109 3.31 23.14 3.66
N GLU A 110 4.63 22.94 3.79
CA GLU A 110 5.68 23.61 2.98
C GLU A 110 5.55 23.38 1.46
N GLU A 111 4.77 22.37 1.06
CA GLU A 111 4.53 22.02 -0.35
C GLU A 111 3.26 22.67 -0.94
N LYS A 112 2.49 23.45 -0.17
CA LYS A 112 1.17 23.95 -0.57
C LYS A 112 1.14 24.68 -1.90
N ASP A 113 2.19 25.48 -2.19
CA ASP A 113 2.32 26.26 -3.43
C ASP A 113 2.99 25.46 -4.58
N LYS A 114 3.31 24.17 -4.36
CA LYS A 114 4.07 23.33 -5.29
C LYS A 114 3.30 22.10 -5.74
N LEU A 115 2.00 22.03 -5.47
CA LEU A 115 1.17 20.90 -5.86
C LEU A 115 1.00 20.86 -7.39
N ASP A 116 1.64 19.89 -8.04
CA ASP A 116 1.52 19.66 -9.49
C ASP A 116 0.32 18.74 -9.77
N ALA A 117 -0.85 19.34 -10.01
CA ALA A 117 -2.09 18.61 -10.22
C ALA A 117 -2.02 17.63 -11.41
N GLY A 118 -1.23 17.94 -12.45
CA GLY A 118 -1.06 17.07 -13.62
C GLY A 118 -0.32 15.78 -13.24
N LYS A 119 0.85 15.89 -12.62
CA LYS A 119 1.64 14.73 -12.19
C LYS A 119 0.95 13.91 -11.10
N ILE A 120 0.22 14.58 -10.21
CA ILE A 120 -0.57 13.92 -9.18
C ILE A 120 -1.67 13.08 -9.83
N LEU A 121 -2.42 13.63 -10.80
CA LEU A 121 -3.47 12.90 -11.52
C LEU A 121 -2.93 11.67 -12.25
N GLU A 122 -1.83 11.84 -12.98
CA GLU A 122 -1.16 10.73 -13.68
C GLU A 122 -0.78 9.59 -12.73
N SER A 123 -0.25 9.95 -11.56
CA SER A 123 0.12 8.97 -10.53
C SER A 123 -1.09 8.24 -9.94
N ILE A 124 -2.20 8.97 -9.71
CA ILE A 124 -3.45 8.38 -9.24
C ILE A 124 -4.03 7.43 -10.30
N GLN A 125 -4.08 7.85 -11.57
CA GLN A 125 -4.54 7.01 -12.68
C GLN A 125 -3.75 5.72 -12.74
N LYS A 126 -2.43 5.80 -12.73
CA LYS A 126 -1.56 4.63 -12.76
C LYS A 126 -1.78 3.70 -11.56
N GLY A 127 -1.84 4.25 -10.36
CA GLY A 127 -2.10 3.46 -9.14
C GLY A 127 -3.47 2.78 -9.16
N THR A 128 -4.49 3.43 -9.73
CA THR A 128 -5.83 2.86 -9.87
C THR A 128 -5.84 1.69 -10.85
N GLU A 129 -5.13 1.80 -11.98
CA GLU A 129 -5.01 0.70 -12.93
C GLU A 129 -4.27 -0.51 -12.31
N GLU A 130 -3.22 -0.27 -11.53
CA GLU A 130 -2.53 -1.33 -10.79
C GLU A 130 -3.46 -2.00 -9.75
N ALA A 131 -4.33 -1.23 -9.09
CA ALA A 131 -5.31 -1.75 -8.14
C ALA A 131 -6.44 -2.57 -8.79
N ASN A 132 -6.70 -2.38 -10.08
CA ASN A 132 -7.71 -3.13 -10.83
C ASN A 132 -7.39 -4.63 -10.89
N ASP A 133 -6.14 -5.03 -10.78
CA ASP A 133 -5.77 -6.46 -10.70
C ASP A 133 -6.30 -7.12 -9.43
N GLU A 134 -6.28 -6.41 -8.30
CA GLU A 134 -6.85 -6.90 -7.05
C GLU A 134 -8.38 -6.91 -7.09
N ARG A 135 -9.01 -5.90 -7.69
CA ARG A 135 -10.46 -5.85 -7.91
C ARG A 135 -10.93 -7.06 -8.73
N LYS A 136 -10.25 -7.38 -9.82
CA LYS A 136 -10.54 -8.54 -10.68
C LYS A 136 -10.45 -9.86 -9.92
N LYS A 137 -9.44 -10.04 -9.06
CA LYS A 137 -9.31 -11.25 -8.21
C LYS A 137 -10.50 -11.44 -7.27
N ARG A 138 -11.14 -10.34 -6.84
CA ARG A 138 -12.34 -10.34 -5.99
C ARG A 138 -13.65 -10.43 -6.75
N GLY A 139 -13.59 -10.48 -8.09
CA GLY A 139 -14.79 -10.46 -8.95
C GLY A 139 -15.47 -9.09 -8.98
N TRP A 140 -14.76 -8.01 -8.63
CA TRP A 140 -15.25 -6.65 -8.67
C TRP A 140 -14.96 -6.00 -10.01
N PRO A 141 -15.86 -5.11 -10.52
CA PRO A 141 -15.61 -4.39 -11.76
C PRO A 141 -14.36 -3.53 -11.65
N ALA A 142 -13.62 -3.37 -12.73
CA ALA A 142 -12.52 -2.43 -12.79
C ALA A 142 -13.04 -0.99 -12.67
N PHE A 143 -12.16 -0.12 -12.20
CA PHE A 143 -12.45 1.29 -11.97
C PHE A 143 -11.38 2.17 -12.62
N HIS A 144 -11.78 3.26 -13.24
CA HIS A 144 -10.90 4.15 -14.00
C HIS A 144 -11.08 5.59 -13.58
N ILE A 145 -9.97 6.32 -13.45
CA ILE A 145 -9.98 7.75 -13.14
C ILE A 145 -10.18 8.54 -14.42
N ALA A 146 -11.28 9.29 -14.49
CA ALA A 146 -11.60 10.16 -15.62
C ALA A 146 -10.85 11.51 -15.56
N GLY A 147 -10.58 12.02 -14.37
CA GLY A 147 -9.89 13.29 -14.16
C GLY A 147 -10.27 13.97 -12.86
N TRP A 148 -9.82 15.22 -12.71
CA TRP A 148 -10.25 16.07 -11.61
C TRP A 148 -11.68 16.55 -11.81
N GLU A 149 -12.51 16.44 -10.77
CA GLU A 149 -13.71 17.27 -10.59
C GLU A 149 -13.30 18.61 -9.97
N ARG A 150 -12.36 18.58 -9.02
CA ARG A 150 -11.71 19.72 -8.41
C ARG A 150 -10.24 19.41 -8.18
N SER A 151 -9.34 20.22 -8.73
CA SER A 151 -7.91 20.09 -8.48
C SER A 151 -7.56 20.28 -7.00
N PRO A 152 -6.43 19.72 -6.54
CA PRO A 152 -5.97 19.89 -5.17
C PRO A 152 -5.84 21.35 -4.77
N PHE A 153 -6.34 21.67 -3.60
CA PHE A 153 -6.32 22.99 -2.99
C PHE A 153 -6.04 22.86 -1.49
N TYR A 154 -5.15 23.69 -0.97
CA TYR A 154 -4.85 23.79 0.45
C TYR A 154 -5.40 25.10 1.01
N ASP A 155 -6.08 25.01 2.14
CA ASP A 155 -6.60 26.16 2.88
C ASP A 155 -5.76 26.42 4.13
N ASP A 156 -5.04 27.53 4.14
CA ASP A 156 -4.18 27.95 5.24
C ASP A 156 -4.93 28.26 6.55
N GLN A 157 -6.20 28.60 6.47
CA GLN A 157 -7.00 28.97 7.66
C GLN A 157 -7.47 27.75 8.42
N THR A 158 -7.88 26.72 7.68
CA THR A 158 -8.40 25.47 8.26
C THR A 158 -7.36 24.35 8.32
N HIS A 159 -6.21 24.51 7.68
CA HIS A 159 -5.21 23.48 7.45
C HIS A 159 -5.79 22.24 6.77
N ASN A 160 -6.69 22.46 5.82
CA ASN A 160 -7.33 21.40 5.04
C ASN A 160 -6.76 21.33 3.62
N LEU A 161 -6.39 20.15 3.21
CA LEU A 161 -6.08 19.84 1.82
C LEU A 161 -7.29 19.15 1.19
N THR A 162 -7.80 19.72 0.10
CA THR A 162 -9.06 19.29 -0.52
C THR A 162 -8.89 19.06 -2.01
N TRP A 163 -9.51 18.02 -2.54
CA TRP A 163 -9.60 17.75 -3.98
C TRP A 163 -10.84 16.90 -4.29
N ALA A 164 -11.21 16.79 -5.56
CA ALA A 164 -12.23 15.84 -5.97
C ALA A 164 -11.84 15.16 -7.29
N ILE A 165 -12.09 13.86 -7.37
CA ILE A 165 -11.76 13.02 -8.51
C ILE A 165 -13.04 12.44 -9.09
N ARG A 166 -13.17 12.49 -10.41
CA ARG A 166 -14.22 11.81 -11.18
C ARG A 166 -13.71 10.46 -11.63
N GLY A 167 -14.49 9.42 -11.39
CA GLY A 167 -14.19 8.08 -11.82
C GLY A 167 -15.39 7.39 -12.47
N ARG A 168 -15.13 6.27 -13.11
CA ARG A 168 -16.14 5.41 -13.70
C ARG A 168 -15.83 3.94 -13.49
N SER A 169 -16.86 3.13 -13.28
CA SER A 169 -16.78 1.69 -13.30
C SER A 169 -16.90 1.13 -14.73
N GLU A 170 -16.29 -0.01 -15.02
CA GLU A 170 -16.51 -0.75 -16.27
C GLU A 170 -17.98 -1.09 -16.50
N THR A 171 -18.79 -1.23 -15.45
CA THR A 171 -20.25 -1.48 -15.54
C THR A 171 -21.07 -0.22 -15.82
N GLY A 172 -20.43 0.94 -16.05
CA GLY A 172 -21.07 2.18 -16.49
C GLY A 172 -21.41 3.17 -15.38
N GLY A 173 -21.21 2.84 -14.10
CA GLY A 173 -21.40 3.79 -12.98
C GLY A 173 -20.35 4.89 -12.98
N HIS A 174 -20.77 6.13 -12.72
CA HIS A 174 -19.90 7.29 -12.52
C HIS A 174 -19.94 7.72 -11.08
N THR A 175 -18.80 8.15 -10.52
CA THR A 175 -18.71 8.67 -9.15
C THR A 175 -17.85 9.92 -9.09
N VAL A 176 -18.10 10.74 -8.09
CA VAL A 176 -17.20 11.79 -7.62
C VAL A 176 -16.78 11.44 -6.19
N ASN A 177 -15.49 11.37 -5.98
CA ASN A 177 -14.89 11.27 -4.65
C ASN A 177 -14.32 12.62 -4.27
N HIS A 178 -14.94 13.27 -3.29
CA HIS A 178 -14.46 14.52 -2.72
C HIS A 178 -13.70 14.23 -1.44
N SER A 179 -12.42 14.49 -1.45
CA SER A 179 -11.48 14.16 -0.38
C SER A 179 -11.08 15.41 0.39
N VAL A 180 -11.12 15.35 1.71
CA VAL A 180 -10.60 16.37 2.62
C VAL A 180 -9.59 15.70 3.54
N ARG A 181 -8.43 16.31 3.70
CA ARG A 181 -7.39 15.92 4.65
C ARG A 181 -7.23 17.05 5.66
N MET A 182 -7.77 16.85 6.85
CA MET A 182 -7.68 17.80 7.93
C MET A 182 -6.41 17.54 8.71
N LEU A 183 -5.46 18.48 8.73
CA LEU A 183 -4.20 18.28 9.41
C LEU A 183 -4.37 18.46 10.92
N GLY A 184 -3.76 17.55 11.69
CA GLY A 184 -3.73 17.58 13.14
C GLY A 184 -2.31 17.42 13.68
N ARG A 185 -2.14 17.54 14.99
CA ARG A 185 -0.86 17.42 15.69
C ARG A 185 -0.19 16.06 15.49
N ARG A 186 -0.98 14.98 15.54
CA ARG A 186 -0.46 13.61 15.58
C ARG A 186 -0.73 12.80 14.31
N GLY A 187 -1.39 13.41 13.35
CA GLY A 187 -1.81 12.77 12.12
C GLY A 187 -2.85 13.59 11.39
N ILE A 188 -3.55 12.94 10.49
CA ILE A 188 -4.58 13.56 9.67
C ILE A 188 -5.92 12.85 9.85
N MET A 189 -7.00 13.60 9.84
CA MET A 189 -8.32 13.06 9.61
C MET A 189 -8.59 13.08 8.11
N ARG A 190 -8.73 11.92 7.52
CA ARG A 190 -9.14 11.72 6.15
C ARG A 190 -10.66 11.67 6.11
N VAL A 191 -11.26 12.46 5.27
CA VAL A 191 -12.71 12.43 5.04
C VAL A 191 -12.94 12.30 3.55
N ASP A 192 -13.53 11.19 3.15
CA ASP A 192 -13.83 10.90 1.75
C ASP A 192 -15.34 10.83 1.56
N LEU A 193 -15.90 11.81 0.83
CA LEU A 193 -17.30 11.91 0.46
C LEU A 193 -17.49 11.31 -0.93
N VAL A 194 -18.37 10.33 -1.04
CA VAL A 194 -18.63 9.57 -2.27
C VAL A 194 -20.09 9.81 -2.72
N MET A 195 -20.27 10.16 -4.00
CA MET A 195 -21.57 10.46 -4.58
C MET A 195 -21.60 10.30 -6.09
N GLY A 196 -22.80 10.40 -6.69
CA GLY A 196 -22.97 10.57 -8.12
C GLY A 196 -22.53 11.96 -8.61
N PRO A 197 -22.12 12.13 -9.87
CA PRO A 197 -21.71 13.43 -10.42
C PRO A 197 -22.83 14.48 -10.39
N GLU A 198 -24.07 14.05 -10.60
CA GLU A 198 -25.24 14.92 -10.65
C GLU A 198 -25.56 15.53 -9.27
N GLU A 199 -25.18 14.83 -8.21
CA GLU A 199 -25.44 15.22 -6.83
C GLU A 199 -24.34 16.12 -6.26
N TYR A 200 -23.17 16.19 -6.92
CA TYR A 200 -21.97 16.80 -6.37
C TYR A 200 -22.17 18.24 -5.91
N ALA A 201 -22.76 19.10 -6.75
CA ALA A 201 -22.95 20.52 -6.42
C ALA A 201 -23.89 20.74 -5.22
N GLY A 202 -24.98 19.98 -5.15
CA GLY A 202 -25.95 20.07 -4.05
C GLY A 202 -25.42 19.49 -2.74
N SER A 203 -24.88 18.28 -2.81
CA SER A 203 -24.38 17.58 -1.61
C SER A 203 -23.12 18.19 -1.03
N LEU A 204 -22.29 18.86 -1.86
CA LEU A 204 -21.07 19.52 -1.38
C LEU A 204 -21.35 20.63 -0.38
N SER A 205 -22.44 21.43 -0.60
CA SER A 205 -22.83 22.47 0.34
C SER A 205 -23.22 21.88 1.70
N ASP A 206 -24.04 20.84 1.69
CA ASP A 206 -24.50 20.15 2.89
C ASP A 206 -23.33 19.50 3.64
N PHE A 207 -22.45 18.84 2.91
CA PHE A 207 -21.25 18.24 3.47
C PHE A 207 -20.30 19.28 4.09
N ASN A 208 -20.05 20.40 3.42
CA ASN A 208 -19.21 21.46 3.97
C ASN A 208 -19.83 22.03 5.27
N ASN A 209 -21.15 22.24 5.30
CA ASN A 209 -21.86 22.67 6.51
C ASN A 209 -21.71 21.64 7.63
N LEU A 210 -21.77 20.37 7.32
CA LEU A 210 -21.59 19.27 8.27
C LEU A 210 -20.18 19.23 8.83
N LEU A 211 -19.15 19.45 7.99
CA LEU A 211 -17.76 19.51 8.43
C LEU A 211 -17.47 20.72 9.36
N THR A 212 -18.30 21.74 9.39
CA THR A 212 -18.17 22.82 10.41
C THR A 212 -18.40 22.29 11.83
N GLY A 213 -19.08 21.15 11.97
CA GLY A 213 -19.27 20.44 13.24
C GLY A 213 -18.09 19.60 13.69
N PHE A 214 -17.08 19.44 12.84
CA PHE A 214 -15.85 18.69 13.17
C PHE A 214 -14.94 19.52 14.07
N THR A 215 -14.33 18.88 15.05
CA THR A 215 -13.34 19.52 15.92
C THR A 215 -12.34 18.49 16.42
N TYR A 216 -11.05 18.76 16.24
CA TYR A 216 -10.01 18.04 16.97
C TYR A 216 -10.12 18.33 18.47
N LYS A 217 -9.97 17.30 19.29
CA LYS A 217 -9.89 17.47 20.73
C LYS A 217 -8.63 18.23 21.13
N GLN A 218 -8.65 18.83 22.30
CA GLN A 218 -7.49 19.52 22.85
C GLN A 218 -6.27 18.58 22.91
N GLY A 219 -5.12 19.06 22.46
CA GLY A 219 -3.88 18.27 22.34
C GLY A 219 -3.77 17.48 21.05
N SER A 220 -4.76 17.53 20.15
CA SER A 220 -4.75 16.88 18.83
C SER A 220 -4.84 17.88 17.67
N ARG A 221 -5.06 19.18 17.94
CA ARG A 221 -5.17 20.22 16.91
C ARG A 221 -3.81 20.49 16.26
N TYR A 222 -3.80 20.98 15.03
CA TYR A 222 -2.59 21.36 14.32
C TYR A 222 -1.75 22.36 15.13
N ALA A 223 -2.39 23.38 15.68
CA ALA A 223 -1.77 24.41 16.52
C ALA A 223 -1.24 23.90 17.87
N ASP A 224 -1.63 22.71 18.32
CA ASP A 224 -1.16 22.12 19.58
C ASP A 224 0.22 21.45 19.45
N PHE A 225 0.85 21.50 18.25
CA PHE A 225 2.18 20.94 18.01
C PHE A 225 3.24 21.54 18.93
N VAL A 226 4.08 20.67 19.49
CA VAL A 226 5.23 21.09 20.32
C VAL A 226 6.51 20.43 19.83
N SER A 227 7.63 21.10 20.10
CA SER A 227 8.94 20.58 19.75
C SER A 227 9.16 19.19 20.36
N GLY A 228 9.58 18.21 19.52
CA GLY A 228 9.75 16.82 19.92
C GLY A 228 8.58 15.91 19.54
N ASP A 229 7.47 16.46 19.07
CA ASP A 229 6.40 15.64 18.47
C ASP A 229 6.87 14.98 17.18
N LYS A 230 6.26 13.85 16.86
CA LYS A 230 6.51 13.17 15.59
C LYS A 230 6.06 14.04 14.41
N VAL A 231 6.95 14.24 13.46
CA VAL A 231 6.67 14.86 12.16
C VAL A 231 6.53 13.74 11.12
N ALA A 232 5.57 13.88 10.22
CA ALA A 232 5.36 12.93 9.13
C ALA A 232 6.58 12.93 8.19
N GLU A 233 6.88 11.76 7.62
CA GLU A 233 8.01 11.57 6.69
C GLU A 233 7.72 12.11 5.28
N TYR A 234 6.48 12.51 5.01
CA TYR A 234 6.01 12.97 3.72
C TYR A 234 5.07 14.19 3.87
N GLY A 235 4.96 14.99 2.80
CA GLY A 235 4.17 16.20 2.75
C GLY A 235 2.82 16.06 2.06
N LEU A 236 2.25 17.20 1.65
CA LEU A 236 0.89 17.31 1.11
C LEU A 236 0.67 16.48 -0.17
N THR A 237 1.64 16.47 -1.08
CA THR A 237 1.57 15.67 -2.32
C THR A 237 1.35 14.20 -2.02
N ALA A 238 2.02 13.69 -1.00
CA ALA A 238 1.90 12.30 -0.59
C ALA A 238 0.54 11.98 0.01
N LEU A 239 -0.10 12.92 0.69
CA LEU A 239 -1.46 12.73 1.21
C LEU A 239 -2.49 12.52 0.11
N ILE A 240 -2.30 13.19 -1.04
CA ILE A 240 -3.19 13.02 -2.19
C ILE A 240 -2.98 11.64 -2.83
N LEU A 241 -1.75 11.16 -2.82
CA LEU A 241 -1.37 9.89 -3.44
C LEU A 241 -1.54 8.66 -2.53
N GLY A 242 -1.99 8.89 -1.29
CA GLY A 242 -2.16 7.81 -0.33
C GLY A 242 -0.85 7.28 0.26
N GLY A 243 0.02 8.17 0.76
CA GLY A 243 1.23 7.82 1.52
C GLY A 243 2.24 6.93 0.79
N ALA A 244 1.87 5.69 0.49
CA ALA A 244 2.71 4.73 -0.25
C ALA A 244 2.96 5.14 -1.71
N GLY A 245 2.01 5.86 -2.35
CA GLY A 245 2.20 6.41 -3.69
C GLY A 245 3.27 7.50 -3.77
N ALA A 246 3.52 8.19 -2.66
CA ALA A 246 4.60 9.18 -2.57
C ALA A 246 6.00 8.55 -2.62
N ALA A 247 6.16 7.35 -2.14
CA ALA A 247 7.38 6.58 -2.35
C ALA A 247 7.66 6.38 -3.84
N ALA A 248 6.64 6.18 -4.66
CA ALA A 248 6.77 6.02 -6.11
C ALA A 248 7.23 7.31 -6.82
N ILE A 249 6.81 8.51 -6.38
CA ILE A 249 7.27 9.78 -6.98
C ILE A 249 8.75 10.07 -6.61
N LYS A 250 9.16 9.78 -5.38
CA LYS A 250 10.58 9.79 -5.01
C LYS A 250 11.38 8.73 -5.78
N THR A 251 10.76 7.71 -6.36
CA THR A 251 11.41 6.61 -7.08
C THR A 251 11.93 6.96 -8.47
N GLY A 252 11.66 8.14 -9.01
CA GLY A 252 12.53 8.65 -10.08
C GLY A 252 14.01 8.69 -9.66
N LEU A 253 14.28 8.89 -8.37
CA LEU A 253 15.59 8.68 -7.74
C LEU A 253 15.84 7.21 -7.36
N LEU A 254 14.82 6.44 -6.95
CA LEU A 254 14.95 5.02 -6.60
C LEU A 254 15.09 4.11 -7.83
N ALA A 255 14.53 4.45 -8.99
CA ALA A 255 14.82 3.71 -10.21
C ALA A 255 16.31 3.81 -10.63
N LYS A 256 16.98 4.90 -10.28
CA LYS A 256 18.46 4.99 -10.37
C LYS A 256 19.15 4.29 -9.20
N ALA A 257 18.62 4.41 -7.98
CA ALA A 257 19.17 3.76 -6.79
C ALA A 257 18.99 2.24 -6.82
N TRP A 258 17.92 1.71 -7.41
CA TRP A 258 17.70 0.26 -7.56
C TRP A 258 18.80 -0.42 -8.39
N LYS A 259 19.27 0.23 -9.46
CA LYS A 259 20.43 -0.28 -10.21
C LYS A 259 21.69 -0.32 -9.33
N ILE A 260 21.91 0.68 -8.49
CA ILE A 260 23.05 0.74 -7.56
C ILE A 260 22.88 -0.32 -6.46
N ILE A 261 21.67 -0.48 -5.92
CA ILE A 261 21.34 -1.50 -4.91
C ILE A 261 21.50 -2.91 -5.49
N LEU A 262 21.05 -3.17 -6.72
CA LEU A 262 21.24 -4.44 -7.41
C LEU A 262 22.74 -4.74 -7.64
N VAL A 263 23.51 -3.74 -8.07
CA VAL A 263 24.97 -3.87 -8.23
C VAL A 263 25.63 -4.11 -6.87
N ALA A 264 25.21 -3.43 -5.81
CA ALA A 264 25.72 -3.65 -4.45
C ALA A 264 25.36 -5.03 -3.91
N ILE A 265 24.15 -5.53 -4.14
CA ILE A 265 23.72 -6.90 -3.76
C ILE A 265 24.52 -7.95 -4.54
N LEU A 266 24.76 -7.74 -5.84
CA LEU A 266 25.59 -8.63 -6.65
C LEU A 266 27.06 -8.60 -6.22
N ALA A 267 27.59 -7.44 -5.83
CA ALA A 267 28.93 -7.31 -5.26
C ALA A 267 29.03 -7.97 -3.88
N LEU A 268 27.99 -7.81 -3.03
CA LEU A 268 27.91 -8.47 -1.73
C LEU A 268 27.87 -10.00 -1.85
N LYS A 269 27.18 -10.54 -2.87
CA LYS A 269 27.19 -11.98 -3.16
C LYS A 269 28.60 -12.51 -3.44
N LYS A 270 29.42 -11.77 -4.22
CA LYS A 270 30.82 -12.13 -4.46
C LYS A 270 31.64 -12.04 -3.19
N LEU A 271 31.44 -11.03 -2.36
CA LEU A 271 32.16 -10.89 -1.08
C LEU A 271 31.80 -12.03 -0.11
N VAL A 272 30.55 -12.41 -0.02
CA VAL A 272 30.08 -13.53 0.81
C VAL A 272 30.73 -14.85 0.37
N ILE A 273 30.83 -15.12 -0.92
CA ILE A 273 31.50 -16.32 -1.45
C ILE A 273 32.99 -16.31 -1.08
N VAL A 274 33.65 -15.18 -1.19
CA VAL A 274 35.08 -15.04 -0.83
C VAL A 274 35.30 -15.25 0.68
N VAL A 275 34.42 -14.69 1.51
CA VAL A 275 34.46 -14.86 2.97
C VAL A 275 34.24 -16.33 3.36
N PHE A 276 33.26 -17.01 2.76
CA PHE A 276 33.02 -18.43 3.01
C PHE A 276 34.21 -19.32 2.50
N ALA A 277 34.77 -18.98 1.37
CA ALA A 277 35.98 -19.70 0.87
C ALA A 277 37.19 -19.51 1.80
N ALA A 278 37.42 -18.29 2.27
CA ALA A 278 38.45 -17.98 3.24
C ALA A 278 38.25 -18.70 4.59
N LEU A 279 36.99 -18.74 5.06
CA LEU A 279 36.60 -19.44 6.30
C LEU A 279 36.83 -20.96 6.17
N ALA A 280 36.43 -21.54 5.03
CA ALA A 280 36.66 -22.96 4.73
C ALA A 280 38.13 -23.31 4.63
N ALA A 281 38.95 -22.42 4.03
CA ALA A 281 40.42 -22.60 3.99
C ALA A 281 41.06 -22.52 5.37
N ALA A 282 40.57 -21.56 6.21
CA ALA A 282 41.02 -21.44 7.61
C ALA A 282 40.65 -22.68 8.43
N ILE A 283 39.45 -23.19 8.31
CA ILE A 283 38.97 -24.41 8.99
C ILE A 283 39.82 -25.63 8.53
N ARG A 284 40.08 -25.77 7.21
CA ARG A 284 40.98 -26.85 6.68
C ARG A 284 42.40 -26.73 7.22
N LYS A 285 42.93 -25.51 7.39
CA LYS A 285 44.25 -25.28 7.95
C LYS A 285 44.32 -25.65 9.43
N ILE A 286 43.31 -25.28 10.19
CA ILE A 286 43.16 -25.62 11.63
C ILE A 286 43.02 -27.15 11.77
N TRP A 287 42.18 -27.78 10.95
CA TRP A 287 41.97 -29.23 10.99
C TRP A 287 43.23 -30.03 10.64
N ARG A 288 43.99 -29.58 9.62
CA ARG A 288 45.32 -30.15 9.31
C ARG A 288 46.34 -29.95 10.46
N TRP A 289 46.23 -28.83 11.18
CA TRP A 289 47.10 -28.58 12.34
C TRP A 289 46.72 -29.46 13.54
N ILE A 290 45.45 -29.76 13.75
CA ILE A 290 44.96 -30.61 14.83
C ILE A 290 45.11 -32.09 14.50
N THR A 291 44.93 -32.52 13.23
CA THR A 291 45.02 -33.93 12.79
C THR A 291 46.39 -34.33 12.27
N GLY A 292 47.29 -33.38 12.11
CA GLY A 292 48.64 -33.59 11.59
C GLY A 292 49.70 -33.96 12.62
N ARG A 293 49.39 -34.88 13.56
CA ARG A 293 50.36 -35.56 14.41
C ARG A 293 50.13 -37.06 14.31
N LYS A 294 50.83 -37.66 13.33
CA LYS A 294 51.53 -38.95 13.34
C LYS A 294 51.69 -39.43 11.91
N GLN A 295 52.88 -39.30 11.38
CA GLN A 295 53.47 -40.33 10.51
C GLN A 295 54.85 -40.62 11.07
N GLU A 296 54.92 -41.73 11.73
CA GLU A 296 56.16 -42.45 12.00
C GLU A 296 56.75 -42.96 10.67
N HIS A 297 58.04 -42.80 10.57
CA HIS A 297 58.94 -43.46 9.65
C HIS A 297 58.61 -44.92 9.51
N ASP A 298 58.59 -45.42 8.28
CA ASP A 298 59.07 -46.73 7.99
C ASP A 298 59.82 -46.74 6.61
N GLU A 299 60.91 -47.38 6.66
CA GLU A 299 62.04 -47.35 5.72
C GLU A 299 61.73 -48.08 4.41
N ALA A 300 62.48 -47.67 3.41
CA ALA A 300 62.61 -48.27 2.11
C ALA A 300 63.20 -49.70 2.14
N VAL A 301 62.68 -50.54 1.25
CA VAL A 301 63.44 -51.61 0.66
C VAL A 301 63.12 -51.72 -0.85
N PRO A 302 64.11 -51.80 -1.72
CA PRO A 302 63.91 -51.74 -3.19
C PRO A 302 63.96 -53.14 -3.81
N SER A 303 63.73 -53.18 -5.11
CA SER A 303 63.93 -54.23 -6.11
C SER A 303 62.68 -54.96 -6.55
N VAL A 304 62.42 -55.32 -7.78
CA VAL A 304 63.25 -55.68 -8.95
C VAL A 304 62.33 -55.56 -10.18
N GLU A 305 62.93 -55.20 -11.26
CA GLU A 305 62.45 -55.31 -12.65
C GLU A 305 61.96 -56.72 -12.99
N THR A 306 60.95 -56.79 -13.82
CA THR A 306 61.00 -57.77 -14.97
C THR A 306 59.95 -57.30 -16.05
N GLU A 307 60.56 -57.31 -17.21
CA GLU A 307 60.13 -57.01 -18.56
C GLU A 307 58.92 -57.82 -19.07
N ALA A 308 58.48 -57.26 -20.20
CA ALA A 308 57.88 -57.95 -21.36
C ALA A 308 56.41 -58.28 -21.27
N GLU A 309 55.54 -58.05 -22.17
CA GLU A 309 55.56 -57.94 -23.64
C GLU A 309 54.19 -57.47 -24.12
N THR A 310 54.20 -56.67 -25.12
CA THR A 310 53.09 -56.47 -26.09
C THR A 310 53.05 -57.72 -27.01
N PRO A 311 52.09 -58.08 -27.86
CA PRO A 311 51.26 -57.11 -28.64
C PRO A 311 49.88 -57.60 -29.11
N SER A 312 49.24 -56.69 -29.89
CA SER A 312 48.48 -56.92 -31.13
C SER A 312 46.99 -57.37 -30.96
N LEU A 313 46.18 -56.86 -31.67
CA LEU A 313 45.78 -56.47 -33.03
C LEU A 313 44.33 -56.84 -33.34
N GLN A 314 43.72 -55.96 -34.08
CA GLN A 314 42.66 -56.22 -35.05
C GLN A 314 41.25 -56.45 -34.50
N ALA A 315 40.30 -55.97 -35.07
CA ALA A 315 39.95 -55.17 -36.24
C ALA A 315 38.46 -55.21 -36.42
N LYS A 316 37.94 -54.14 -36.84
CA LYS A 316 37.16 -54.02 -38.09
C LYS A 316 35.69 -54.38 -38.10
N MET A 317 35.02 -53.41 -38.60
CA MET A 317 33.93 -53.41 -39.60
C MET A 317 32.60 -53.93 -39.09
N ALA A 318 31.52 -53.46 -39.45
CA ALA A 318 31.05 -52.55 -40.48
C ALA A 318 29.54 -52.44 -40.33
N GLU A 319 29.11 -51.38 -40.83
CA GLU A 319 28.02 -51.22 -41.82
C GLU A 319 26.62 -51.44 -41.29
N GLU A 320 25.88 -50.38 -41.35
CA GLU A 320 25.03 -49.89 -42.48
C GLU A 320 23.57 -50.32 -42.32
N HIS A 321 22.65 -49.46 -42.17
CA HIS A 321 21.61 -49.18 -43.14
C HIS A 321 20.55 -48.27 -42.56
N ASP A 322 20.43 -47.06 -43.11
CA ASP A 322 19.18 -46.32 -43.29
C ASP A 322 18.35 -47.06 -44.38
N PRO A 323 17.09 -46.88 -44.59
CA PRO A 323 16.35 -45.64 -44.57
C PRO A 323 14.81 -45.74 -44.33
N ASN A 324 14.27 -44.55 -44.11
CA ASN A 324 13.05 -44.03 -44.73
C ASN A 324 11.66 -44.62 -44.39
N THR A 325 10.83 -43.67 -44.15
CA THR A 325 9.60 -43.32 -44.90
C THR A 325 8.24 -43.52 -44.18
N ILE A 326 7.63 -42.32 -43.99
CA ILE A 326 6.21 -41.97 -44.26
C ILE A 326 5.10 -42.63 -43.38
N LYS A 327 4.43 -41.89 -42.60
CA LYS A 327 3.17 -41.20 -42.87
C LYS A 327 2.82 -40.20 -41.79
#